data_8b9b6f78e3fc7a12f6279536842b977d
#
_entry.id   8b9b6f78e3fc7a12f6279536842b977d
#
_cell.length_a   1.000
_cell.length_b   1.000
_cell.length_c   1.000
_cell.angle_alpha   90.00
_cell.angle_beta   90.00
_cell.angle_gamma   90.00
#
_symmetry.space_group_name_H-M   'P 1'
#
loop_
_entity.id
_entity.type
_entity.pdbx_description
1 polymer ?
#
loop_
_entity_poly.entity_id
_entity_poly.type
_entity_poly.pdbx_seq_one_letter_code
_entity_poly.pdbx_strand_id
1 'polypeptide(L)'
;MPEHDTATIEDNVNPIVTVIIPCHNHADMLGHAIDSVTFQDYGRLQIMVVDDGSSDEPQKVVEEKLNTEVAISIVRSEKPQGPSAARNAGIQDAWDSSDLFMMLDADDLYLPGKISKSVSKYMQYPENIGIVYTDAVIKNLNTGTKIHEFRQPFSKESLEMECIVSNTPLVSKLALANVGGYDEEMRTAEDWDLWLRITEYFVAVHIPETLHVYHVT
;
A
#
# COMPACT_ATOMS: atom_id res chain seq x y z
N MET A 1 36.21 -31.07 -23.51
CA MET A 1 35.90 -29.90 -22.68
C MET A 1 34.54 -29.43 -23.10
N PRO A 2 33.45 -29.69 -22.37
CA PRO A 2 32.16 -29.07 -22.66
C PRO A 2 32.21 -27.64 -22.14
N GLU A 3 31.82 -26.73 -23.00
CA GLU A 3 31.62 -25.31 -22.71
C GLU A 3 30.53 -25.17 -21.63
N HIS A 4 30.86 -24.50 -20.55
CA HIS A 4 29.90 -24.08 -19.55
C HIS A 4 28.99 -23.03 -20.20
N ASP A 5 27.78 -23.45 -20.47
CA ASP A 5 26.65 -22.58 -20.80
C ASP A 5 26.44 -21.65 -19.59
N THR A 6 26.90 -20.40 -19.74
CA THR A 6 26.57 -19.35 -18.80
C THR A 6 25.11 -19.03 -18.96
N ALA A 7 24.27 -19.62 -18.11
CA ALA A 7 22.88 -19.22 -17.98
C ALA A 7 22.86 -17.69 -17.81
N THR A 8 22.29 -17.04 -18.81
CA THR A 8 21.97 -15.62 -18.81
C THR A 8 21.16 -15.32 -17.56
N ILE A 9 21.67 -14.40 -16.74
CA ILE A 9 20.94 -13.78 -15.64
C ILE A 9 19.69 -13.20 -16.29
N GLU A 10 18.53 -13.82 -16.03
CA GLU A 10 17.24 -13.27 -16.42
C GLU A 10 17.16 -11.84 -15.89
N ASP A 11 16.85 -10.91 -16.76
CA ASP A 11 16.66 -9.50 -16.47
C ASP A 11 15.79 -9.36 -15.20
N ASN A 12 16.36 -8.79 -14.16
CA ASN A 12 15.66 -8.44 -12.92
C ASN A 12 14.63 -7.34 -13.27
N VAL A 13 13.51 -7.74 -13.85
CA VAL A 13 12.42 -6.82 -14.16
C VAL A 13 11.83 -6.36 -12.84
N ASN A 14 11.98 -5.08 -12.53
CA ASN A 14 11.38 -4.49 -11.34
C ASN A 14 9.89 -4.86 -11.25
N PRO A 15 9.36 -5.25 -10.08
CA PRO A 15 7.97 -5.66 -9.94
C PRO A 15 7.00 -4.52 -10.23
N ILE A 16 5.81 -4.84 -10.74
CA ILE A 16 4.72 -3.87 -10.86
C ILE A 16 4.10 -3.66 -9.48
N VAL A 17 4.10 -2.41 -9.05
CA VAL A 17 3.47 -1.99 -7.78
C VAL A 17 2.14 -1.35 -8.07
N THR A 18 1.08 -1.83 -7.41
CA THR A 18 -0.22 -1.16 -7.41
C THR A 18 -0.47 -0.52 -6.05
N VAL A 19 -0.71 0.79 -6.06
CA VAL A 19 -1.19 1.51 -4.88
C VAL A 19 -2.71 1.52 -4.90
N ILE A 20 -3.32 0.89 -3.90
CA ILE A 20 -4.76 0.87 -3.69
C ILE A 20 -5.14 2.08 -2.82
N ILE A 21 -6.06 2.90 -3.31
CA ILE A 21 -6.56 4.08 -2.59
C ILE A 21 -8.07 3.92 -2.36
N PRO A 22 -8.50 3.38 -1.20
CA PRO A 22 -9.90 3.38 -0.82
C PRO A 22 -10.35 4.82 -0.55
N CYS A 23 -11.52 5.20 -1.09
CA CYS A 23 -12.07 6.55 -0.97
C CYS A 23 -13.55 6.48 -0.63
N HIS A 24 -13.94 7.12 0.48
CA HIS A 24 -15.33 7.33 0.84
C HIS A 24 -15.54 8.75 1.37
N ASN A 25 -16.14 9.64 0.54
CA ASN A 25 -16.37 11.05 0.87
C ASN A 25 -15.09 11.82 1.25
N HIS A 26 -13.99 11.59 0.51
CA HIS A 26 -12.69 12.27 0.63
C HIS A 26 -12.19 12.78 -0.73
N ALA A 27 -13.09 13.18 -1.64
CA ALA A 27 -12.70 13.68 -2.95
C ALA A 27 -11.83 14.96 -2.86
N ASP A 28 -12.02 15.77 -1.82
CA ASP A 28 -11.23 16.98 -1.55
C ASP A 28 -9.75 16.69 -1.22
N MET A 29 -9.44 15.51 -0.68
CA MET A 29 -8.07 15.12 -0.33
C MET A 29 -7.45 14.12 -1.33
N LEU A 30 -8.30 13.36 -2.04
CA LEU A 30 -7.88 12.31 -2.97
C LEU A 30 -6.86 12.78 -4.01
N GLY A 31 -7.02 14.02 -4.53
CA GLY A 31 -6.08 14.58 -5.51
C GLY A 31 -4.65 14.70 -4.97
N HIS A 32 -4.49 15.00 -3.69
CA HIS A 32 -3.18 15.07 -3.04
C HIS A 32 -2.59 13.67 -2.79
N ALA A 33 -3.44 12.71 -2.40
CA ALA A 33 -3.01 11.31 -2.27
C ALA A 33 -2.48 10.77 -3.60
N ILE A 34 -3.21 10.95 -4.71
CA ILE A 34 -2.78 10.56 -6.06
C ILE A 34 -1.46 11.23 -6.43
N ASP A 35 -1.33 12.57 -6.24
CA ASP A 35 -0.10 13.29 -6.55
C ASP A 35 1.09 12.74 -5.75
N SER A 36 0.90 12.40 -4.49
CA SER A 36 1.95 11.84 -3.65
C SER A 36 2.48 10.49 -4.14
N VAL A 37 1.66 9.75 -4.88
CA VAL A 37 2.03 8.49 -5.53
C VAL A 37 2.65 8.74 -6.90
N THR A 38 2.08 9.61 -7.73
CA THR A 38 2.59 9.88 -9.08
C THR A 38 3.97 10.55 -9.09
N PHE A 39 4.34 11.25 -8.01
CA PHE A 39 5.66 11.86 -7.83
C PHE A 39 6.72 10.91 -7.22
N GLN A 40 6.42 9.64 -7.04
CA GLN A 40 7.40 8.66 -6.56
C GLN A 40 8.45 8.33 -7.64
N ASP A 41 9.64 7.99 -7.19
CA ASP A 41 10.81 7.63 -8.01
C ASP A 41 10.79 6.15 -8.46
N TYR A 42 9.64 5.64 -8.89
CA TYR A 42 9.46 4.24 -9.29
C TYR A 42 8.65 4.12 -10.59
N GLY A 43 9.25 3.52 -11.63
CA GLY A 43 8.69 3.58 -12.98
C GLY A 43 7.65 2.51 -13.32
N ARG A 44 7.52 1.41 -12.54
CA ARG A 44 6.51 0.36 -12.78
C ARG A 44 5.39 0.44 -11.74
N LEU A 45 4.66 1.51 -11.81
CA LEU A 45 3.65 1.93 -10.84
C LEU A 45 2.29 2.11 -11.50
N GLN A 46 1.25 1.70 -10.80
CA GLN A 46 -0.13 2.00 -11.14
C GLN A 46 -0.95 2.33 -9.88
N ILE A 47 -2.03 3.07 -10.06
CA ILE A 47 -2.94 3.47 -8.98
C ILE A 47 -4.32 2.89 -9.26
N MET A 48 -4.89 2.25 -8.25
CA MET A 48 -6.27 1.78 -8.22
C MET A 48 -7.04 2.53 -7.15
N VAL A 49 -7.87 3.48 -7.54
CA VAL A 49 -8.82 4.15 -6.64
C VAL A 49 -10.06 3.28 -6.50
N VAL A 50 -10.52 3.10 -5.27
CA VAL A 50 -11.77 2.37 -5.00
C VAL A 50 -12.75 3.32 -4.33
N ASP A 51 -13.73 3.81 -5.11
CA ASP A 51 -14.83 4.65 -4.60
C ASP A 51 -15.86 3.78 -3.88
N ASP A 52 -15.84 3.80 -2.57
CA ASP A 52 -16.75 3.04 -1.72
C ASP A 52 -18.08 3.81 -1.52
N GLY A 53 -18.79 4.03 -2.63
CA GLY A 53 -20.13 4.63 -2.63
C GLY A 53 -20.16 6.10 -2.17
N SER A 54 -19.17 6.90 -2.55
CA SER A 54 -19.09 8.32 -2.20
C SER A 54 -20.21 9.16 -2.81
N SER A 55 -20.54 10.28 -2.16
CA SER A 55 -21.48 11.30 -2.63
C SER A 55 -20.79 12.55 -3.17
N ASP A 56 -19.49 12.69 -3.00
CA ASP A 56 -18.66 13.87 -3.33
C ASP A 56 -17.83 13.75 -4.63
N GLU A 57 -18.19 12.78 -5.48
CA GLU A 57 -17.73 12.63 -6.86
C GLU A 57 -16.20 12.43 -7.06
N PRO A 58 -15.54 11.46 -6.38
CA PRO A 58 -14.10 11.22 -6.54
C PRO A 58 -13.69 10.85 -7.99
N GLN A 59 -14.63 10.35 -8.81
CA GLN A 59 -14.43 10.10 -10.24
C GLN A 59 -13.92 11.34 -10.97
N LYS A 60 -14.45 12.55 -10.67
CA LYS A 60 -14.01 13.79 -11.31
C LYS A 60 -12.55 14.11 -10.96
N VAL A 61 -12.15 13.86 -9.71
CA VAL A 61 -10.77 14.07 -9.27
C VAL A 61 -9.83 13.14 -10.03
N VAL A 62 -10.20 11.87 -10.20
CA VAL A 62 -9.39 10.91 -10.97
C VAL A 62 -9.26 11.35 -12.43
N GLU A 63 -10.36 11.79 -13.08
CA GLU A 63 -10.35 12.26 -14.47
C GLU A 63 -9.38 13.43 -14.69
N GLU A 64 -9.28 14.36 -13.72
CA GLU A 64 -8.33 15.48 -13.76
C GLU A 64 -6.87 15.03 -13.65
N LYS A 65 -6.60 13.85 -13.08
CA LYS A 65 -5.27 13.27 -12.84
C LYS A 65 -4.80 12.31 -13.95
N LEU A 66 -5.61 12.00 -14.96
CA LEU A 66 -5.24 11.04 -16.02
C LEU A 66 -4.08 11.48 -16.93
N ASN A 67 -3.66 12.72 -16.88
CA ASN A 67 -2.54 13.26 -17.70
C ASN A 67 -1.17 13.01 -17.03
N THR A 68 -0.95 11.86 -16.45
CA THR A 68 0.32 11.45 -15.83
C THR A 68 0.89 10.22 -16.55
N GLU A 69 2.18 9.94 -16.33
CA GLU A 69 2.82 8.72 -16.85
C GLU A 69 2.40 7.46 -16.09
N VAL A 70 1.82 7.63 -14.89
CA VAL A 70 1.32 6.54 -14.05
C VAL A 70 -0.10 6.18 -14.48
N ALA A 71 -0.36 4.91 -14.72
CA ALA A 71 -1.71 4.43 -15.01
C ALA A 71 -2.61 4.57 -13.76
N ILE A 72 -3.75 5.25 -13.92
CA ILE A 72 -4.73 5.45 -12.84
C ILE A 72 -6.06 4.87 -13.29
N SER A 73 -6.64 4.02 -12.45
CA SER A 73 -7.98 3.44 -12.65
C SER A 73 -8.85 3.71 -11.44
N ILE A 74 -10.17 3.68 -11.64
CA ILE A 74 -11.14 3.80 -10.55
C ILE A 74 -12.24 2.76 -10.73
N VAL A 75 -12.57 2.06 -9.65
CA VAL A 75 -13.75 1.20 -9.54
C VAL A 75 -14.68 1.78 -8.48
N ARG A 76 -15.98 1.55 -8.62
CA ARG A 76 -17.00 2.14 -7.72
C ARG A 76 -17.97 1.08 -7.21
N SER A 77 -18.22 1.10 -5.91
CA SER A 77 -19.31 0.37 -5.25
C SER A 77 -20.60 1.19 -5.27
N GLU A 78 -21.75 0.55 -5.45
CA GLU A 78 -23.07 1.25 -5.42
C GLU A 78 -23.39 1.79 -4.03
N LYS A 79 -22.87 1.15 -2.98
CA LYS A 79 -23.10 1.49 -1.56
C LYS A 79 -21.82 1.28 -0.77
N PRO A 80 -21.61 2.04 0.31
CA PRO A 80 -20.49 1.84 1.20
C PRO A 80 -20.47 0.42 1.77
N GLN A 81 -19.34 -0.24 1.67
CA GLN A 81 -19.10 -1.60 2.19
C GLN A 81 -18.01 -1.60 3.28
N GLY A 82 -17.27 -0.50 3.39
CA GLY A 82 -16.21 -0.31 4.37
C GLY A 82 -14.79 -0.53 3.82
N PRO A 83 -13.77 -0.16 4.59
CA PRO A 83 -12.39 -0.10 4.13
C PRO A 83 -11.82 -1.47 3.74
N SER A 84 -12.17 -2.54 4.44
CA SER A 84 -11.75 -3.91 4.11
C SER A 84 -12.24 -4.33 2.72
N ALA A 85 -13.55 -4.17 2.46
CA ALA A 85 -14.16 -4.53 1.18
C ALA A 85 -13.60 -3.67 0.05
N ALA A 86 -13.40 -2.36 0.28
CA ALA A 86 -12.80 -1.48 -0.71
C ALA A 86 -11.37 -1.88 -1.06
N ARG A 87 -10.51 -2.17 -0.05
CA ARG A 87 -9.14 -2.64 -0.30
C ARG A 87 -9.12 -3.98 -1.04
N ASN A 88 -9.99 -4.92 -0.66
CA ASN A 88 -10.10 -6.22 -1.34
C ASN A 88 -10.55 -6.07 -2.79
N ALA A 89 -11.53 -5.22 -3.07
CA ALA A 89 -12.00 -4.94 -4.43
C ALA A 89 -10.85 -4.40 -5.31
N GLY A 90 -10.07 -3.44 -4.80
CA GLY A 90 -8.90 -2.91 -5.51
C GLY A 90 -7.80 -3.95 -5.74
N ILE A 91 -7.51 -4.80 -4.74
CA ILE A 91 -6.57 -5.91 -4.88
C ILE A 91 -7.04 -6.90 -5.94
N GLN A 92 -8.32 -7.26 -5.92
CA GLN A 92 -8.90 -8.22 -6.85
C GLN A 92 -8.88 -7.70 -8.29
N ASP A 93 -9.26 -6.44 -8.52
CA ASP A 93 -9.30 -5.83 -9.86
C ASP A 93 -7.89 -5.71 -10.46
N ALA A 94 -6.89 -5.37 -9.65
CA ALA A 94 -5.50 -5.25 -10.07
C ALA A 94 -4.69 -6.57 -10.00
N TRP A 95 -5.31 -7.69 -9.61
CA TRP A 95 -4.59 -8.93 -9.30
C TRP A 95 -3.65 -9.39 -10.40
N ASP A 96 -4.15 -9.50 -11.63
CA ASP A 96 -3.37 -10.07 -12.75
C ASP A 96 -2.30 -9.12 -13.29
N SER A 97 -2.45 -7.81 -13.02
CA SER A 97 -1.52 -6.77 -13.49
C SER A 97 -0.50 -6.33 -12.44
N SER A 98 -0.49 -6.94 -11.26
CA SER A 98 0.35 -6.50 -10.13
C SER A 98 1.25 -7.62 -9.62
N ASP A 99 2.41 -7.25 -9.12
CA ASP A 99 3.32 -8.14 -8.38
C ASP A 99 3.32 -7.81 -6.89
N LEU A 100 3.14 -6.54 -6.56
CA LEU A 100 3.15 -6.00 -5.20
C LEU A 100 2.00 -5.02 -5.02
N PHE A 101 1.46 -4.97 -3.80
CA PHE A 101 0.40 -4.04 -3.42
C PHE A 101 0.88 -3.10 -2.32
N MET A 102 0.44 -1.85 -2.38
CA MET A 102 0.62 -0.88 -1.31
C MET A 102 -0.72 -0.19 -1.02
N MET A 103 -0.96 0.15 0.24
CA MET A 103 -2.20 0.80 0.67
C MET A 103 -1.92 2.27 0.98
N LEU A 104 -2.83 3.15 0.56
CA LEU A 104 -2.80 4.56 0.90
C LEU A 104 -4.23 5.05 1.10
N ASP A 105 -4.56 5.53 2.29
CA ASP A 105 -5.87 6.11 2.53
C ASP A 105 -6.00 7.47 1.78
N ALA A 106 -7.22 7.80 1.31
CA ALA A 106 -7.45 8.95 0.42
C ALA A 106 -7.10 10.31 1.04
N ASP A 107 -6.99 10.36 2.37
CA ASP A 107 -6.61 11.54 3.15
C ASP A 107 -5.14 11.54 3.61
N ASP A 108 -4.35 10.52 3.23
CA ASP A 108 -2.94 10.38 3.59
C ASP A 108 -2.00 10.69 2.42
N LEU A 109 -0.67 10.76 2.69
CA LEU A 109 0.33 11.05 1.68
C LEU A 109 1.55 10.14 1.80
N TYR A 110 2.09 9.69 0.68
CA TYR A 110 3.44 9.15 0.63
C TYR A 110 4.49 10.26 0.58
N LEU A 111 5.61 10.07 1.27
CA LEU A 111 6.78 10.92 1.14
C LEU A 111 7.74 10.34 0.08
N PRO A 112 8.64 11.16 -0.49
CA PRO A 112 9.57 10.72 -1.53
C PRO A 112 10.37 9.49 -1.13
N GLY A 113 10.49 8.53 -2.06
CA GLY A 113 11.24 7.29 -1.85
C GLY A 113 10.46 6.19 -1.12
N LYS A 114 9.17 6.39 -0.79
CA LYS A 114 8.37 5.36 -0.11
C LYS A 114 8.30 4.07 -0.92
N ILE A 115 8.02 4.17 -2.21
CA ILE A 115 7.84 3.00 -3.07
C ILE A 115 9.19 2.36 -3.40
N SER A 116 10.15 3.13 -3.92
CA SER A 116 11.46 2.59 -4.35
C SER A 116 12.22 1.90 -3.20
N LYS A 117 12.23 2.51 -2.00
CA LYS A 117 12.87 1.92 -0.83
C LYS A 117 12.15 0.66 -0.34
N SER A 118 10.81 0.66 -0.35
CA SER A 118 10.02 -0.52 0.03
C SER A 118 10.26 -1.68 -0.92
N VAL A 119 10.26 -1.43 -2.24
CA VAL A 119 10.57 -2.44 -3.26
C VAL A 119 12.00 -2.94 -3.12
N SER A 120 12.97 -2.03 -3.00
CA SER A 120 14.39 -2.40 -2.81
C SER A 120 14.59 -3.29 -1.59
N LYS A 121 13.85 -3.03 -0.51
CA LYS A 121 13.90 -3.85 0.70
C LYS A 121 13.26 -5.22 0.50
N TYR A 122 12.10 -5.27 -0.16
CA TYR A 122 11.42 -6.51 -0.52
C TYR A 122 12.29 -7.41 -1.41
N MET A 123 12.94 -6.84 -2.43
CA MET A 123 13.75 -7.58 -3.40
C MET A 123 15.01 -8.23 -2.81
N GLN A 124 15.37 -7.93 -1.56
CA GLN A 124 16.46 -8.61 -0.88
C GLN A 124 16.15 -10.10 -0.59
N TYR A 125 14.87 -10.42 -0.30
CA TYR A 125 14.39 -11.77 0.00
C TYR A 125 12.92 -11.92 -0.38
N PRO A 126 12.55 -11.84 -1.67
CA PRO A 126 11.17 -11.74 -2.12
C PRO A 126 10.31 -12.96 -1.78
N GLU A 127 10.91 -14.13 -1.60
CA GLU A 127 10.18 -15.34 -1.23
C GLU A 127 9.84 -15.42 0.26
N ASN A 128 10.51 -14.63 1.09
CA ASN A 128 10.36 -14.67 2.55
C ASN A 128 9.67 -13.44 3.12
N ILE A 129 9.77 -12.29 2.44
CA ILE A 129 9.18 -11.03 2.91
C ILE A 129 7.73 -10.93 2.43
N GLY A 130 6.79 -10.89 3.38
CA GLY A 130 5.39 -10.63 3.10
C GLY A 130 5.02 -9.15 3.20
N ILE A 131 5.69 -8.43 4.09
CA ILE A 131 5.37 -7.04 4.44
C ILE A 131 6.65 -6.20 4.54
N VAL A 132 6.61 -4.97 4.00
CA VAL A 132 7.61 -3.93 4.28
C VAL A 132 6.90 -2.69 4.78
N TYR A 133 7.26 -2.18 5.96
CA TYR A 133 6.64 -1.02 6.58
C TYR A 133 7.66 0.03 7.02
N THR A 134 7.19 1.25 7.27
CA THR A 134 8.03 2.41 7.55
C THR A 134 7.49 3.22 8.71
N ASP A 135 8.28 4.15 9.22
CA ASP A 135 7.83 5.17 10.15
C ASP A 135 6.88 6.17 9.45
N ALA A 136 6.14 6.93 10.25
CA ALA A 136 5.19 7.92 9.80
C ALA A 136 5.38 9.26 10.51
N VAL A 137 4.75 10.29 9.97
CA VAL A 137 4.43 11.51 10.71
C VAL A 137 2.91 11.64 10.80
N ILE A 138 2.40 11.76 12.00
CA ILE A 138 0.98 12.07 12.26
C ILE A 138 0.85 13.59 12.19
N LYS A 139 -0.05 14.07 11.34
CA LYS A 139 -0.34 15.50 11.18
C LYS A 139 -1.80 15.78 11.51
N ASN A 140 -2.05 16.55 12.55
CA ASN A 140 -3.40 17.02 12.86
C ASN A 140 -3.76 18.19 11.95
N LEU A 141 -4.84 18.02 11.15
CA LEU A 141 -5.27 19.01 10.16
C LEU A 141 -5.88 20.28 10.80
N ASN A 142 -6.49 20.13 11.99
CA ASN A 142 -7.12 21.27 12.68
C ASN A 142 -6.09 22.16 13.38
N THR A 143 -5.05 21.58 13.97
CA THR A 143 -4.04 22.31 14.75
C THR A 143 -2.73 22.57 13.99
N GLY A 144 -2.48 21.82 12.90
CA GLY A 144 -1.22 21.82 12.19
C GLY A 144 -0.07 21.10 12.93
N THR A 145 -0.35 20.51 14.10
CA THR A 145 0.65 19.79 14.90
C THR A 145 1.15 18.56 14.18
N LYS A 146 2.45 18.28 14.27
CA LYS A 146 3.10 17.10 13.71
C LYS A 146 3.77 16.30 14.81
N ILE A 147 3.59 14.99 14.81
CA ILE A 147 4.22 14.04 15.72
C ILE A 147 4.89 12.96 14.88
N HIS A 148 6.18 12.71 15.09
CA HIS A 148 6.85 11.57 14.46
C HIS A 148 6.46 10.29 15.18
N GLU A 149 5.98 9.33 14.40
CA GLU A 149 5.64 7.99 14.87
C GLU A 149 6.74 7.03 14.41
N PHE A 150 7.61 6.66 15.35
CA PHE A 150 8.66 5.69 15.12
C PHE A 150 8.11 4.28 15.37
N ARG A 151 8.12 3.45 14.34
CA ARG A 151 7.71 2.06 14.45
C ARG A 151 8.85 1.22 15.03
N GLN A 152 8.50 0.10 15.63
CA GLN A 152 9.48 -0.84 16.16
C GLN A 152 9.98 -1.79 15.06
N PRO A 153 11.23 -2.30 15.14
CA PRO A 153 11.63 -3.46 14.36
C PRO A 153 10.66 -4.62 14.58
N PHE A 154 10.42 -5.39 13.54
CA PHE A 154 9.49 -6.51 13.63
C PHE A 154 9.94 -7.56 14.65
N SER A 155 9.02 -7.92 15.54
CA SER A 155 9.00 -9.19 16.25
C SER A 155 7.56 -9.70 16.31
N LYS A 156 7.37 -11.01 16.26
CA LYS A 156 6.04 -11.62 16.31
C LYS A 156 5.35 -11.29 17.64
N GLU A 157 6.09 -11.36 18.73
CA GLU A 157 5.59 -11.05 20.07
C GLU A 157 5.11 -9.59 20.18
N SER A 158 5.85 -8.64 19.58
CA SER A 158 5.42 -7.24 19.57
C SER A 158 4.17 -7.05 18.73
N LEU A 159 4.07 -7.71 17.57
CA LEU A 159 2.89 -7.62 16.71
C LEU A 159 1.64 -8.23 17.37
N GLU A 160 1.79 -9.29 18.16
CA GLU A 160 0.69 -9.89 18.92
C GLU A 160 0.17 -8.96 20.04
N MET A 161 1.01 -8.08 20.53
CA MET A 161 0.67 -7.15 21.64
C MET A 161 0.10 -5.82 21.14
N GLU A 162 0.60 -5.33 19.99
CA GLU A 162 0.18 -4.05 19.40
C GLU A 162 0.44 -4.02 17.88
N CYS A 163 -0.31 -3.20 17.14
CA CYS A 163 -0.13 -3.04 15.70
C CYS A 163 1.14 -2.22 15.41
N ILE A 164 2.31 -2.87 15.34
CA ILE A 164 3.59 -2.24 15.05
C ILE A 164 3.80 -1.95 13.56
N VAL A 165 3.05 -2.60 12.68
CA VAL A 165 3.07 -2.36 11.23
C VAL A 165 2.18 -1.17 10.90
N SER A 166 2.65 -0.26 10.04
CA SER A 166 1.85 0.88 9.59
C SER A 166 0.65 0.46 8.73
N ASN A 167 -0.34 1.33 8.60
CA ASN A 167 -1.50 1.12 7.72
C ASN A 167 -1.17 1.22 6.21
N THR A 168 0.05 1.63 5.86
CA THR A 168 0.51 1.86 4.47
C THR A 168 1.71 0.99 4.08
N PRO A 169 1.73 -0.32 4.38
CA PRO A 169 2.87 -1.15 4.03
C PRO A 169 2.87 -1.53 2.55
N LEU A 170 4.03 -2.01 2.07
CA LEU A 170 4.08 -2.87 0.90
C LEU A 170 3.73 -4.30 1.35
N VAL A 171 2.86 -4.94 0.58
CA VAL A 171 2.43 -6.33 0.79
C VAL A 171 2.70 -7.14 -0.47
N SER A 172 3.32 -8.31 -0.32
CA SER A 172 3.58 -9.17 -1.47
C SER A 172 2.32 -9.88 -1.95
N LYS A 173 2.16 -10.02 -3.26
CA LYS A 173 1.08 -10.80 -3.87
C LYS A 173 1.11 -12.26 -3.37
N LEU A 174 2.31 -12.82 -3.19
CA LEU A 174 2.49 -14.17 -2.67
C LEU A 174 1.90 -14.31 -1.26
N ALA A 175 2.12 -13.33 -0.38
CA ALA A 175 1.55 -13.35 0.98
C ALA A 175 0.03 -13.27 0.94
N LEU A 176 -0.55 -12.36 0.13
CA LEU A 176 -2.01 -12.27 -0.05
C LEU A 176 -2.60 -13.55 -0.64
N ALA A 177 -1.94 -14.18 -1.61
CA ALA A 177 -2.37 -15.44 -2.19
C ALA A 177 -2.43 -16.58 -1.15
N ASN A 178 -1.57 -16.53 -0.14
CA ASN A 178 -1.47 -17.56 0.89
C ASN A 178 -2.55 -17.40 1.98
N VAL A 179 -2.82 -16.17 2.43
CA VAL A 179 -3.69 -15.92 3.59
C VAL A 179 -5.05 -15.28 3.23
N GLY A 180 -5.25 -14.88 1.98
CA GLY A 180 -6.39 -14.08 1.55
C GLY A 180 -6.19 -12.58 1.82
N GLY A 181 -7.24 -11.80 1.55
CA GLY A 181 -7.26 -10.35 1.78
C GLY A 181 -7.65 -9.96 3.21
N TYR A 182 -8.20 -8.75 3.31
CA TYR A 182 -8.77 -8.22 4.56
C TYR A 182 -10.06 -8.97 4.93
N ASP A 183 -10.31 -9.13 6.22
CA ASP A 183 -11.59 -9.66 6.72
C ASP A 183 -12.66 -8.55 6.65
N GLU A 184 -13.68 -8.75 5.82
CA GLU A 184 -14.75 -7.76 5.59
C GLU A 184 -15.79 -7.71 6.73
N GLU A 185 -15.79 -8.68 7.63
CA GLU A 185 -16.63 -8.66 8.82
C GLU A 185 -16.03 -7.80 9.94
N MET A 186 -14.73 -7.50 9.88
CA MET A 186 -14.06 -6.63 10.83
C MET A 186 -14.37 -5.16 10.55
N ARG A 187 -14.70 -4.44 11.62
CA ARG A 187 -14.99 -3.00 11.54
C ARG A 187 -13.81 -2.12 11.95
N THR A 188 -12.85 -2.68 12.64
CA THR A 188 -11.64 -2.02 13.14
C THR A 188 -10.53 -3.04 13.26
N ALA A 189 -9.27 -2.60 13.17
CA ALA A 189 -8.08 -3.44 13.27
C ALA A 189 -8.00 -4.53 12.16
N GLU A 190 -8.66 -4.32 11.04
CA GLU A 190 -8.65 -5.20 9.88
C GLU A 190 -7.26 -5.35 9.27
N ASP A 191 -6.44 -4.32 9.38
CA ASP A 191 -5.05 -4.30 8.98
C ASP A 191 -4.20 -5.16 9.93
N TRP A 192 -4.38 -5.00 11.23
CA TRP A 192 -3.65 -5.78 12.22
C TRP A 192 -3.95 -7.28 12.10
N ASP A 193 -5.20 -7.66 11.89
CA ASP A 193 -5.57 -9.05 11.62
C ASP A 193 -4.83 -9.60 10.39
N LEU A 194 -4.84 -8.85 9.28
CA LEU A 194 -4.14 -9.28 8.07
C LEU A 194 -2.63 -9.43 8.31
N TRP A 195 -2.00 -8.51 9.07
CA TRP A 195 -0.57 -8.60 9.38
C TRP A 195 -0.25 -9.82 10.26
N LEU A 196 -1.10 -10.15 11.22
CA LEU A 196 -0.95 -11.37 12.03
C LEU A 196 -1.01 -12.62 11.14
N ARG A 197 -2.00 -12.73 10.24
CA ARG A 197 -2.13 -13.88 9.33
C ARG A 197 -0.94 -14.01 8.37
N ILE A 198 -0.47 -12.90 7.80
CA ILE A 198 0.70 -12.92 6.90
C ILE A 198 1.95 -13.36 7.66
N THR A 199 2.16 -12.87 8.87
CA THR A 199 3.39 -13.15 9.64
C THR A 199 3.44 -14.54 10.27
N GLU A 200 2.40 -15.36 10.09
CA GLU A 200 2.49 -16.81 10.33
C GLU A 200 3.41 -17.51 9.31
N TYR A 201 3.51 -16.99 8.09
CA TYR A 201 4.20 -17.64 6.97
C TYR A 201 5.35 -16.82 6.40
N PHE A 202 5.32 -15.50 6.55
CA PHE A 202 6.25 -14.55 5.96
C PHE A 202 6.82 -13.62 7.03
N VAL A 203 7.90 -12.91 6.69
CA VAL A 203 8.53 -11.91 7.56
C VAL A 203 8.01 -10.52 7.22
N ALA A 204 7.75 -9.71 8.25
CA ALA A 204 7.59 -8.27 8.09
C ALA A 204 8.94 -7.57 8.33
N VAL A 205 9.25 -6.57 7.51
CA VAL A 205 10.53 -5.86 7.57
C VAL A 205 10.30 -4.36 7.74
N HIS A 206 10.96 -3.78 8.74
CA HIS A 206 10.92 -2.36 9.04
C HIS A 206 12.01 -1.58 8.28
N ILE A 207 11.64 -0.44 7.72
CA ILE A 207 12.55 0.60 7.26
C ILE A 207 12.42 1.77 8.25
N PRO A 208 13.46 2.08 9.05
CA PRO A 208 13.39 3.12 10.09
C PRO A 208 13.52 4.53 9.47
N GLU A 209 12.63 4.83 8.53
CA GLU A 209 12.55 6.13 7.87
C GLU A 209 11.09 6.59 7.80
N THR A 210 10.86 7.88 8.04
CA THR A 210 9.55 8.50 7.91
C THR A 210 9.23 8.71 6.43
N LEU A 211 8.38 7.84 5.87
CA LEU A 211 8.05 7.83 4.44
C LEU A 211 6.54 7.97 4.15
N HIS A 212 5.77 8.35 5.16
CA HIS A 212 4.32 8.52 5.03
C HIS A 212 3.81 9.58 6.02
N VAL A 213 2.79 10.33 5.61
CA VAL A 213 2.05 11.28 6.44
C VAL A 213 0.67 10.73 6.69
N TYR A 214 0.35 10.51 7.96
CA TYR A 214 -0.97 10.11 8.43
C TYR A 214 -1.72 11.34 8.94
N HIS A 215 -2.85 11.69 8.33
CA HIS A 215 -3.66 12.82 8.71
C HIS A 215 -4.71 12.44 9.75
N VAL A 216 -4.89 13.28 10.76
CA VAL A 216 -5.96 13.19 11.77
C VAL A 216 -6.66 14.53 11.91
N THR A 217 -7.93 14.52 12.29
CA THR A 217 -8.77 15.71 12.51
C THR A 217 -9.07 15.93 13.98
#